data_fe60cea0519dcf6b95507b98536555e5
#
_entry.id   fe60cea0519dcf6b95507b98536555e5
#
_cell.length_a   1.000
_cell.length_b   1.000
_cell.length_c   1.000
_cell.angle_alpha   90.00
_cell.angle_beta   90.00
_cell.angle_gamma   90.00
#
_symmetry.space_group_name_H-M   'P 1'
#
loop_
_entity.id
_entity.type
_entity.pdbx_description
1 polymer ?
#
loop_
_entity_poly.entity_id
_entity_poly.type
_entity_poly.pdbx_seq_one_letter_code
_entity_poly.pdbx_strand_id
1 'polypeptide(L)'
;MLKPILAAALVLASLAPAYANETADACRSYVEENGGDASGCDCLGEAASGDADLAAALAAIEAPEDIEAADDATKAAIAACFPNAG
;
A
#
# COMPACT_ATOMS: atom_id res chain seq x y z
N MET A 1 24.89 8.82 24.30
CA MET A 1 23.53 8.54 24.74
C MET A 1 22.49 9.04 23.76
N LEU A 2 22.69 10.25 23.23
CA LEU A 2 21.73 10.79 22.25
C LEU A 2 21.81 10.12 20.88
N LYS A 3 22.96 9.57 20.54
CA LYS A 3 23.17 8.94 19.23
C LYS A 3 22.22 7.82 18.91
N PRO A 4 21.92 6.89 19.84
CA PRO A 4 20.97 5.82 19.54
C PRO A 4 19.56 6.35 19.25
N ILE A 5 19.17 7.42 19.93
CA ILE A 5 17.84 8.03 19.72
C ILE A 5 17.75 8.66 18.32
N LEU A 6 18.81 9.33 17.91
CA LEU A 6 18.84 9.95 16.59
C LEU A 6 18.80 8.91 15.49
N ALA A 7 19.51 7.81 15.69
CA ALA A 7 19.51 6.72 14.73
C ALA A 7 18.13 6.12 14.56
N ALA A 8 17.40 5.96 15.67
CA ALA A 8 16.05 5.44 15.63
C ALA A 8 15.12 6.36 14.84
N ALA A 9 15.26 7.66 15.02
CA ALA A 9 14.44 8.63 14.30
C ALA A 9 14.69 8.57 12.80
N LEU A 10 15.95 8.42 12.40
CA LEU A 10 16.30 8.29 10.99
C LEU A 10 15.72 7.01 10.38
N VAL A 11 15.74 5.92 11.12
CA VAL A 11 15.16 4.66 10.64
C VAL A 11 13.67 4.82 10.39
N LEU A 12 12.95 5.49 11.29
CA LEU A 12 11.52 5.71 11.12
C LEU A 12 11.24 6.57 9.89
N ALA A 13 12.03 7.60 9.65
CA ALA A 13 11.86 8.45 8.48
C ALA A 13 12.08 7.67 7.19
N SER A 14 13.01 6.72 7.20
CA SER A 14 13.29 5.89 6.03
C SER A 14 12.19 4.88 5.75
N LEU A 15 11.47 4.42 6.77
CA LEU A 15 10.42 3.42 6.62
C LEU A 15 9.21 3.95 5.86
N ALA A 16 8.86 5.23 6.02
CA ALA A 16 7.70 5.79 5.34
C ALA A 16 7.79 5.68 3.81
N PRO A 17 8.91 6.07 3.16
CA PRO A 17 9.07 5.85 1.73
C PRO A 17 9.08 4.39 1.33
N ALA A 18 9.59 3.51 2.21
CA ALA A 18 9.63 2.08 1.94
C ALA A 18 8.22 1.49 1.83
N TYR A 19 7.30 1.91 2.70
CA TYR A 19 5.91 1.46 2.62
C TYR A 19 5.27 1.85 1.30
N ALA A 20 5.51 3.07 0.83
CA ALA A 20 4.95 3.53 -0.43
C ALA A 20 5.44 2.67 -1.59
N ASN A 21 6.74 2.39 -1.62
CA ASN A 21 7.34 1.59 -2.69
C ASN A 21 6.89 0.15 -2.65
N GLU A 22 6.84 -0.44 -1.47
CA GLU A 22 6.42 -1.83 -1.31
C GLU A 22 4.97 -2.02 -1.74
N THR A 23 4.10 -1.09 -1.37
CA THR A 23 2.70 -1.15 -1.74
C THR A 23 2.52 -1.02 -3.25
N ALA A 24 3.21 -0.07 -3.87
CA ALA A 24 3.13 0.12 -5.32
C ALA A 24 3.65 -1.11 -6.06
N ASP A 25 4.77 -1.68 -5.60
CA ASP A 25 5.34 -2.87 -6.24
C ASP A 25 4.43 -4.09 -6.07
N ALA A 26 3.85 -4.27 -4.90
CA ALA A 26 2.90 -5.36 -4.66
C ALA A 26 1.66 -5.20 -5.54
N CYS A 27 1.19 -3.98 -5.73
CA CYS A 27 0.06 -3.68 -6.59
C CYS A 27 0.38 -4.07 -8.04
N ARG A 28 1.56 -3.71 -8.53
CA ARG A 28 1.97 -4.04 -9.89
C ARG A 28 2.07 -5.55 -10.09
N SER A 29 2.62 -6.27 -9.12
CA SER A 29 2.71 -7.72 -9.17
C SER A 29 1.32 -8.36 -9.21
N TYR A 30 0.40 -7.85 -8.39
CA TYR A 30 -0.97 -8.32 -8.36
C TYR A 30 -1.61 -8.16 -9.75
N VAL A 31 -1.43 -7.00 -10.37
CA VAL A 31 -2.00 -6.72 -11.69
C VAL A 31 -1.41 -7.64 -12.74
N GLU A 32 -0.11 -7.92 -12.68
CA GLU A 32 0.53 -8.83 -13.61
C GLU A 32 -0.03 -10.25 -13.51
N GLU A 33 -0.33 -10.70 -12.31
CA GLU A 33 -0.82 -12.06 -12.09
C GLU A 33 -2.33 -12.20 -12.34
N ASN A 34 -3.09 -11.16 -12.04
CA ASN A 34 -4.56 -11.23 -12.09
C ASN A 34 -5.18 -10.41 -13.22
N GLY A 35 -4.38 -9.63 -13.91
CA GLY A 35 -4.89 -8.72 -14.93
C GLY A 35 -5.41 -7.43 -14.31
N GLY A 36 -5.60 -6.42 -15.12
CA GLY A 36 -6.11 -5.13 -14.68
C GLY A 36 -5.21 -3.99 -15.07
N ASP A 37 -5.45 -2.83 -14.47
CA ASP A 37 -4.75 -1.59 -14.78
C ASP A 37 -3.82 -1.21 -13.62
N ALA A 38 -2.52 -1.09 -13.91
CA ALA A 38 -1.53 -0.73 -12.91
C ALA A 38 -1.45 0.77 -12.66
N SER A 39 -2.22 1.59 -13.39
CA SER A 39 -2.12 3.05 -13.28
C SER A 39 -2.43 3.59 -11.89
N GLY A 40 -3.21 2.87 -11.09
CA GLY A 40 -3.55 3.28 -9.73
C GLY A 40 -2.58 2.81 -8.67
N CYS A 41 -1.55 2.06 -9.03
CA CYS A 41 -0.62 1.50 -8.04
C CYS A 41 0.18 2.58 -7.30
N ASP A 42 0.59 3.64 -7.98
CA ASP A 42 1.29 4.74 -7.31
C ASP A 42 0.38 5.46 -6.34
N CYS A 43 -0.89 5.63 -6.71
CA CYS A 43 -1.91 6.21 -5.84
C CYS A 43 -2.04 5.41 -4.54
N LEU A 44 -2.13 4.09 -4.64
CA LEU A 44 -2.21 3.23 -3.46
C LEU A 44 -0.94 3.32 -2.62
N GLY A 45 0.22 3.42 -3.26
CA GLY A 45 1.48 3.58 -2.55
C GLY A 45 1.49 4.85 -1.72
N GLU A 46 1.03 5.95 -2.28
CA GLU A 46 0.96 7.22 -1.56
C GLU A 46 -0.03 7.15 -0.40
N ALA A 47 -1.17 6.53 -0.61
CA ALA A 47 -2.17 6.35 0.45
C ALA A 47 -1.60 5.52 1.59
N ALA A 48 -0.88 4.45 1.28
CA ALA A 48 -0.29 3.57 2.28
C ALA A 48 0.84 4.25 3.04
N SER A 49 1.56 5.18 2.42
CA SER A 49 2.65 5.87 3.09
C SER A 49 2.17 6.74 4.25
N GLY A 50 0.92 7.17 4.21
CA GLY A 50 0.32 7.96 5.28
C GLY A 50 -0.52 7.15 6.25
N ASP A 51 -0.65 5.85 6.04
CA ASP A 51 -1.54 5.00 6.84
C ASP A 51 -0.98 3.59 6.93
N ALA A 52 -0.33 3.28 8.06
CA ALA A 52 0.29 1.97 8.26
C ALA A 52 -0.73 0.83 8.28
N ASP A 53 -1.94 1.08 8.77
CA ASP A 53 -2.99 0.07 8.79
C ASP A 53 -3.43 -0.27 7.36
N LEU A 54 -3.55 0.74 6.52
CA LEU A 54 -3.88 0.52 5.11
C LEU A 54 -2.77 -0.25 4.41
N ALA A 55 -1.51 0.10 4.68
CA ALA A 55 -0.38 -0.61 4.10
C ALA A 55 -0.42 -2.10 4.45
N ALA A 56 -0.69 -2.43 5.71
CA ALA A 56 -0.80 -3.81 6.15
C ALA A 56 -1.97 -4.53 5.49
N ALA A 57 -3.11 -3.86 5.38
CA ALA A 57 -4.29 -4.44 4.75
C ALA A 57 -4.06 -4.73 3.27
N LEU A 58 -3.41 -3.81 2.57
CA LEU A 58 -3.11 -3.99 1.15
C LEU A 58 -2.10 -5.11 0.93
N ALA A 59 -1.12 -5.25 1.84
CA ALA A 59 -0.14 -6.32 1.75
C ALA A 59 -0.76 -7.71 1.89
N ALA A 60 -1.91 -7.80 2.54
CA ALA A 60 -2.61 -9.07 2.72
C ALA A 60 -3.42 -9.49 1.49
N ILE A 61 -3.60 -8.60 0.53
CA ILE A 61 -4.36 -8.88 -0.68
C ILE A 61 -3.47 -9.59 -1.70
N GLU A 62 -3.79 -10.84 -2.02
CA GLU A 62 -3.03 -11.62 -2.99
C GLU A 62 -3.91 -12.08 -4.15
N ALA A 63 -5.22 -12.03 -4.00
CA ALA A 63 -6.19 -12.46 -5.01
C ALA A 63 -7.45 -11.59 -4.94
N PRO A 64 -8.26 -11.58 -6.01
CA PRO A 64 -9.48 -10.74 -6.03
C PRO A 64 -10.42 -11.00 -4.86
N GLU A 65 -10.53 -12.23 -4.39
CA GLU A 65 -11.39 -12.56 -3.26
C GLU A 65 -10.92 -11.91 -1.96
N ASP A 66 -9.63 -11.62 -1.84
CA ASP A 66 -9.10 -10.94 -0.66
C ASP A 66 -9.58 -9.48 -0.62
N ILE A 67 -9.80 -8.87 -1.79
CA ILE A 67 -10.34 -7.52 -1.88
C ILE A 67 -11.77 -7.51 -1.34
N GLU A 68 -12.56 -8.51 -1.69
CA GLU A 68 -13.94 -8.60 -1.22
C GLU A 68 -14.00 -8.79 0.29
N ALA A 69 -13.02 -9.49 0.86
CA ALA A 69 -12.94 -9.73 2.29
C ALA A 69 -12.34 -8.56 3.08
N ALA A 70 -11.77 -7.56 2.38
CA ALA A 70 -11.13 -6.42 3.04
C ALA A 70 -12.16 -5.53 3.73
N ASP A 71 -11.69 -4.72 4.68
CA ASP A 71 -12.57 -3.78 5.38
C ASP A 71 -12.99 -2.63 4.45
N ASP A 72 -14.01 -1.88 4.89
CA ASP A 72 -14.57 -0.81 4.08
C ASP A 72 -13.56 0.29 3.78
N ALA A 73 -12.68 0.61 4.73
CA ALA A 73 -11.66 1.64 4.52
C ALA A 73 -10.67 1.23 3.43
N THR A 74 -10.26 -0.04 3.42
CA THR A 74 -9.36 -0.56 2.40
C THR A 74 -10.03 -0.56 1.03
N LYS A 75 -11.28 -1.01 0.97
CA LYS A 75 -12.04 -1.00 -0.28
C LYS A 75 -12.22 0.42 -0.82
N ALA A 76 -12.48 1.39 0.07
CA ALA A 76 -12.63 2.78 -0.32
C ALA A 76 -11.34 3.35 -0.91
N ALA A 77 -10.19 3.01 -0.32
CA ALA A 77 -8.89 3.45 -0.82
C ALA A 77 -8.62 2.88 -2.21
N ILE A 78 -8.93 1.60 -2.41
CA ILE A 78 -8.76 0.96 -3.71
C ILE A 78 -9.67 1.62 -4.75
N ALA A 79 -10.93 1.86 -4.40
CA ALA A 79 -11.88 2.48 -5.32
C ALA A 79 -11.44 3.90 -5.69
N ALA A 80 -10.85 4.64 -4.76
CA ALA A 80 -10.39 6.00 -5.02
C ALA A 80 -9.22 6.02 -6.02
N CYS A 81 -8.36 5.00 -5.95
CA CYS A 81 -7.20 4.90 -6.84
C CYS A 81 -7.53 4.23 -8.18
N PHE A 82 -8.59 3.44 -8.23
CA PHE A 82 -9.01 2.72 -9.43
C PHE A 82 -10.48 2.98 -9.74
N PRO A 83 -10.84 4.21 -10.12
CA PRO A 83 -12.26 4.56 -10.33
C PRO A 83 -12.91 3.78 -11.46
N ASN A 84 -12.12 3.25 -12.38
CA ASN A 84 -12.67 2.51 -13.52
C ASN A 84 -12.71 1.00 -13.30
N ALA A 85 -12.28 0.54 -12.14
CA ALA A 85 -12.20 -0.89 -11.86
C ALA A 85 -13.51 -1.50 -11.36
N GLY A 86 -14.49 -0.64 -11.07
CA GLY A 86 -15.77 -1.07 -10.51
C GLY A 86 -16.76 -1.63 -11.52
#